data_57f193a68cc0020801cb5c7f64df4b20
#
_entry.id   57f193a68cc0020801cb5c7f64df4b20
#
_cell.length_a   1.000
_cell.length_b   1.000
_cell.length_c   1.000
_cell.angle_alpha   90.00
_cell.angle_beta   90.00
_cell.angle_gamma   90.00
#
_symmetry.space_group_name_H-M   'P 1'
#
loop_
_entity.id
_entity.type
_entity.pdbx_description
1 polymer ?
#
loop_
_entity_poly.entity_id
_entity_poly.type
_entity_poly.pdbx_seq_one_letter_code
_entity_poly.pdbx_strand_id
1 'polypeptide(L)'
;MARRHVIVGNGPAGVTAAEAIRRNDAAADIRIVGGEDVGFYSRPGLAYLLTGAIPEKRLFSRPEADYARAGIRRTVGTVVTVDARAHRLELADGEVVRYDRLLLSVGARAVRPDMPGIDLQGVVTLDNLEDTRNLIRLARRARRACVVGGGITAIELAEGVAAHGVETHYLMRGDRYWGSVLDPHESALVEERLVEDGIRIHRGVELAGIIGRNGRVSAVETREGTRLPCDLLAVAIGTQPRLELAQQVGLATGRGIWTDATFQTTDPDIFAAGDAAEVLDPATGKRAVESLWSVAMEQGRVAGESMCGLGRPYLRPAPFNVTKIGGVTTTLIGAVGTGGREGDLVTLARGDSHAWREQLGSFAVASDRGANHLRLMLGEDRITGAVVMGDQALSRPLQHLIRERVDIRWARDRLFRGPAEVHQAITALVERTASLGSV
;
A
#
# COMPACT_ATOMS: atom_id res chain seq x y z
N MET A 1 20.44 -32.41 3.06
CA MET A 1 20.62 -31.29 2.10
C MET A 1 19.92 -30.08 2.62
N ALA A 2 20.43 -28.86 2.38
CA ALA A 2 19.77 -27.62 2.73
C ALA A 2 18.42 -27.48 1.97
N ARG A 3 17.37 -27.09 2.66
CA ARG A 3 16.05 -26.87 2.04
C ARG A 3 16.10 -25.65 1.14
N ARG A 4 15.59 -25.77 -0.08
CA ARG A 4 15.56 -24.69 -1.08
C ARG A 4 14.25 -23.91 -0.96
N HIS A 5 14.35 -22.69 -0.50
CA HIS A 5 13.24 -21.74 -0.44
C HIS A 5 13.35 -20.77 -1.59
N VAL A 6 12.35 -20.77 -2.48
CA VAL A 6 12.28 -19.80 -3.58
C VAL A 6 11.12 -18.83 -3.32
N ILE A 7 11.40 -17.56 -3.51
CA ILE A 7 10.48 -16.45 -3.27
C ILE A 7 10.34 -15.68 -4.58
N VAL A 8 9.14 -15.57 -5.11
CA VAL A 8 8.85 -14.78 -6.30
C VAL A 8 8.29 -13.43 -5.88
N GLY A 9 9.10 -12.38 -6.06
CA GLY A 9 8.79 -11.02 -5.66
C GLY A 9 9.77 -10.46 -4.63
N ASN A 10 10.43 -9.34 -4.97
CA ASN A 10 11.39 -8.62 -4.12
C ASN A 10 10.73 -7.42 -3.41
N GLY A 11 9.44 -7.56 -3.08
CA GLY A 11 8.68 -6.58 -2.31
C GLY A 11 8.75 -6.83 -0.78
N PRO A 12 7.98 -6.07 0.04
CA PRO A 12 8.03 -6.16 1.50
C PRO A 12 7.74 -7.57 2.02
N ALA A 13 6.74 -8.26 1.46
CA ALA A 13 6.42 -9.63 1.88
C ALA A 13 7.58 -10.60 1.56
N GLY A 14 8.13 -10.54 0.34
CA GLY A 14 9.18 -11.46 -0.09
C GLY A 14 10.49 -11.29 0.69
N VAL A 15 10.94 -10.06 0.86
CA VAL A 15 12.18 -9.75 1.61
C VAL A 15 12.03 -10.14 3.08
N THR A 16 10.92 -9.79 3.71
CA THR A 16 10.68 -10.15 5.12
C THR A 16 10.55 -11.67 5.32
N ALA A 17 9.95 -12.37 4.35
CA ALA A 17 9.92 -13.85 4.37
C ALA A 17 11.32 -14.45 4.29
N ALA A 18 12.16 -13.97 3.39
CA ALA A 18 13.55 -14.43 3.27
C ALA A 18 14.35 -14.21 4.58
N GLU A 19 14.18 -13.04 5.20
CA GLU A 19 14.80 -12.72 6.49
C GLU A 19 14.24 -13.63 7.61
N ALA A 20 12.94 -13.93 7.61
CA ALA A 20 12.33 -14.85 8.57
C ALA A 20 12.83 -16.28 8.39
N ILE A 21 12.94 -16.77 7.15
CA ILE A 21 13.52 -18.10 6.85
C ILE A 21 14.95 -18.15 7.37
N ARG A 22 15.80 -17.16 7.07
CA ARG A 22 17.20 -17.15 7.51
C ARG A 22 17.34 -17.13 9.03
N ARG A 23 16.47 -16.43 9.76
CA ARG A 23 16.47 -16.43 11.23
C ARG A 23 16.13 -17.81 11.81
N ASN A 24 15.25 -18.57 11.15
CA ASN A 24 14.74 -19.84 11.66
C ASN A 24 15.46 -21.08 11.08
N ASP A 25 16.13 -20.94 9.94
CA ASP A 25 16.95 -21.97 9.30
C ASP A 25 18.25 -21.34 8.73
N ALA A 26 19.32 -21.41 9.52
CA ALA A 26 20.62 -20.87 9.14
C ALA A 26 21.23 -21.59 7.92
N ALA A 27 20.84 -22.85 7.66
CA ALA A 27 21.36 -23.67 6.57
C ALA A 27 20.54 -23.57 5.28
N ALA A 28 19.37 -22.91 5.30
CA ALA A 28 18.48 -22.82 4.15
C ALA A 28 19.17 -22.21 2.92
N ASP A 29 18.89 -22.76 1.73
CA ASP A 29 19.21 -22.15 0.44
C ASP A 29 18.03 -21.22 0.07
N ILE A 30 18.24 -19.90 0.13
CA ILE A 30 17.20 -18.90 -0.06
C ILE A 30 17.47 -18.14 -1.35
N ARG A 31 16.48 -18.11 -2.25
CA ARG A 31 16.55 -17.40 -3.51
C ARG A 31 15.32 -16.49 -3.68
N ILE A 32 15.55 -15.20 -3.89
CA ILE A 32 14.51 -14.26 -4.29
C ILE A 32 14.61 -14.03 -5.81
N VAL A 33 13.51 -14.20 -6.53
CA VAL A 33 13.39 -13.85 -7.95
C VAL A 33 12.52 -12.62 -8.09
N GLY A 34 13.03 -11.57 -8.70
CA GLY A 34 12.34 -10.29 -8.91
C GLY A 34 12.54 -9.72 -10.31
N GLY A 35 11.50 -9.13 -10.89
CA GLY A 35 11.55 -8.60 -12.26
C GLY A 35 12.26 -7.25 -12.39
N GLU A 36 12.51 -6.55 -11.28
CA GLU A 36 13.21 -5.26 -11.29
C GLU A 36 14.70 -5.47 -10.95
N ASP A 37 15.59 -4.87 -11.76
CA ASP A 37 17.04 -4.90 -11.50
C ASP A 37 17.44 -3.82 -10.49
N VAL A 38 16.81 -3.84 -9.33
CA VAL A 38 17.10 -2.94 -8.22
C VAL A 38 16.93 -3.68 -6.89
N GLY A 39 17.62 -3.23 -5.85
CA GLY A 39 17.46 -3.72 -4.48
C GLY A 39 16.07 -3.43 -3.92
N PHE A 40 15.82 -3.86 -2.69
CA PHE A 40 14.57 -3.59 -2.00
C PHE A 40 14.42 -2.10 -1.70
N TYR A 41 13.32 -1.52 -2.14
CA TYR A 41 13.01 -0.11 -1.95
C TYR A 41 11.61 0.12 -1.38
N SER A 42 11.43 1.29 -0.75
CA SER A 42 10.14 1.72 -0.23
C SER A 42 9.21 2.15 -1.37
N ARG A 43 8.18 1.36 -1.70
CA ARG A 43 7.14 1.76 -2.66
C ARG A 43 6.34 2.98 -2.21
N PRO A 44 5.98 3.13 -0.91
CA PRO A 44 5.39 4.37 -0.41
C PRO A 44 6.29 5.61 -0.64
N GLY A 45 7.59 5.41 -0.68
CA GLY A 45 8.56 6.47 -0.97
C GLY A 45 8.50 7.02 -2.40
N LEU A 46 7.87 6.31 -3.35
CA LEU A 46 7.76 6.74 -4.75
C LEU A 46 7.03 8.08 -4.91
N ALA A 47 6.02 8.35 -4.08
CA ALA A 47 5.32 9.63 -4.05
C ALA A 47 6.27 10.78 -3.66
N TYR A 48 7.15 10.56 -2.69
CA TYR A 48 8.13 11.56 -2.27
C TYR A 48 9.27 11.75 -3.29
N LEU A 49 9.61 10.70 -4.02
CA LEU A 49 10.53 10.82 -5.16
C LEU A 49 9.88 11.64 -6.28
N LEU A 50 8.60 11.39 -6.58
CA LEU A 50 7.87 12.08 -7.63
C LEU A 50 7.75 13.58 -7.34
N THR A 51 7.48 13.99 -6.10
CA THR A 51 7.45 15.40 -5.69
C THR A 51 8.84 16.03 -5.58
N GLY A 52 9.92 15.23 -5.67
CA GLY A 52 11.29 15.71 -5.44
C GLY A 52 11.64 15.92 -3.97
N ALA A 53 10.78 15.54 -3.03
CA ALA A 53 11.02 15.67 -1.58
C ALA A 53 12.18 14.82 -1.08
N ILE A 54 12.49 13.72 -1.77
CA ILE A 54 13.65 12.88 -1.49
C ILE A 54 14.40 12.50 -2.77
N PRO A 55 15.72 12.32 -2.71
CA PRO A 55 16.47 11.76 -3.82
C PRO A 55 16.25 10.23 -3.91
N GLU A 56 16.32 9.67 -5.12
CA GLU A 56 16.05 8.24 -5.39
C GLU A 56 16.85 7.29 -4.49
N LYS A 57 18.11 7.60 -4.20
CA LYS A 57 18.98 6.79 -3.33
C LYS A 57 18.41 6.56 -1.91
N ARG A 58 17.49 7.41 -1.47
CA ARG A 58 16.83 7.29 -0.16
C ARG A 58 15.67 6.28 -0.15
N LEU A 59 15.26 5.80 -1.32
CA LEU A 59 14.23 4.75 -1.40
C LEU A 59 14.73 3.39 -0.93
N PHE A 60 16.03 3.11 -1.13
CA PHE A 60 16.60 1.78 -0.92
C PHE A 60 16.89 1.54 0.57
N SER A 61 16.10 0.68 1.20
CA SER A 61 16.26 0.30 2.60
C SER A 61 17.09 -0.98 2.79
N ARG A 62 17.34 -1.74 1.73
CA ARG A 62 18.21 -2.91 1.68
C ARG A 62 19.10 -2.84 0.45
N PRO A 63 20.36 -2.37 0.57
CA PRO A 63 21.32 -2.43 -0.51
C PRO A 63 21.67 -3.89 -0.86
N GLU A 64 22.19 -4.10 -2.07
CA GLU A 64 22.52 -5.44 -2.59
C GLU A 64 23.44 -6.24 -1.64
N ALA A 65 24.38 -5.55 -0.99
CA ALA A 65 25.30 -6.17 -0.03
C ALA A 65 24.58 -6.82 1.19
N ASP A 66 23.38 -6.37 1.53
CA ASP A 66 22.63 -6.94 2.66
C ASP A 66 22.08 -8.32 2.33
N TYR A 67 21.68 -8.57 1.09
CA TYR A 67 21.28 -9.91 0.64
C TYR A 67 22.46 -10.87 0.73
N ALA A 68 23.61 -10.49 0.22
CA ALA A 68 24.82 -11.31 0.28
C ALA A 68 25.24 -11.62 1.74
N ARG A 69 25.22 -10.63 2.62
CA ARG A 69 25.51 -10.81 4.06
C ARG A 69 24.53 -11.75 4.75
N ALA A 70 23.26 -11.72 4.35
CA ALA A 70 22.23 -12.62 4.86
C ALA A 70 22.27 -14.01 4.20
N GLY A 71 23.15 -14.24 3.23
CA GLY A 71 23.19 -15.49 2.47
C GLY A 71 21.93 -15.72 1.64
N ILE A 72 21.30 -14.62 1.18
CA ILE A 72 20.12 -14.65 0.31
C ILE A 72 20.58 -14.36 -1.12
N ARG A 73 20.29 -15.28 -2.04
CA ARG A 73 20.59 -15.10 -3.46
C ARG A 73 19.46 -14.33 -4.13
N ARG A 74 19.78 -13.20 -4.73
CA ARG A 74 18.83 -12.45 -5.58
C ARG A 74 19.06 -12.80 -7.05
N THR A 75 17.97 -13.02 -7.76
CA THR A 75 17.96 -13.22 -9.22
C THR A 75 17.04 -12.20 -9.86
N VAL A 76 17.55 -11.48 -10.83
CA VAL A 76 16.74 -10.58 -11.67
C VAL A 76 16.14 -11.41 -12.79
N GLY A 77 14.82 -11.47 -12.84
CA GLY A 77 14.13 -12.25 -13.86
C GLY A 77 12.61 -12.29 -13.62
N THR A 78 11.86 -12.50 -14.68
CA THR A 78 10.42 -12.68 -14.63
C THR A 78 10.10 -14.16 -14.69
N VAL A 79 9.42 -14.69 -13.68
CA VAL A 79 8.90 -16.06 -13.69
C VAL A 79 7.73 -16.13 -14.67
N VAL A 80 7.81 -17.02 -15.63
CA VAL A 80 6.77 -17.22 -16.66
C VAL A 80 5.99 -18.50 -16.46
N THR A 81 6.60 -19.53 -15.84
CA THR A 81 5.95 -20.82 -15.59
C THR A 81 6.31 -21.35 -14.21
N VAL A 82 5.33 -21.96 -13.56
CA VAL A 82 5.53 -22.77 -12.35
C VAL A 82 5.04 -24.19 -12.63
N ASP A 83 5.86 -25.20 -12.32
CA ASP A 83 5.49 -26.61 -12.38
C ASP A 83 5.48 -27.13 -10.93
N ALA A 84 4.29 -27.14 -10.31
CA ALA A 84 4.12 -27.55 -8.92
C ALA A 84 4.48 -29.02 -8.69
N ARG A 85 4.21 -29.89 -9.67
CA ARG A 85 4.52 -31.34 -9.54
C ARG A 85 6.01 -31.64 -9.60
N ALA A 86 6.75 -30.90 -10.44
CA ALA A 86 8.20 -31.06 -10.58
C ALA A 86 8.99 -30.14 -9.63
N HIS A 87 8.32 -29.34 -8.78
CA HIS A 87 8.91 -28.36 -7.87
C HIS A 87 9.95 -27.47 -8.57
N ARG A 88 9.55 -26.85 -9.68
CA ARG A 88 10.41 -25.96 -10.46
C ARG A 88 9.62 -24.77 -11.02
N LEU A 89 10.33 -23.71 -11.27
CA LEU A 89 9.83 -22.54 -12.02
C LEU A 89 10.81 -22.23 -13.15
N GLU A 90 10.29 -21.57 -14.20
CA GLU A 90 11.07 -21.15 -15.36
C GLU A 90 10.99 -19.64 -15.47
N LEU A 91 12.14 -19.01 -15.73
CA LEU A 91 12.27 -17.61 -15.98
C LEU A 91 12.13 -17.31 -17.48
N ALA A 92 11.83 -16.05 -17.83
CA ALA A 92 11.66 -15.63 -19.21
C ALA A 92 12.92 -15.80 -20.09
N ASP A 93 14.10 -15.90 -19.51
CA ASP A 93 15.37 -16.17 -20.17
C ASP A 93 15.67 -17.68 -20.32
N GLY A 94 14.77 -18.56 -19.84
CA GLY A 94 14.89 -20.01 -19.90
C GLY A 94 15.61 -20.63 -18.69
N GLU A 95 16.07 -19.82 -17.72
CA GLU A 95 16.64 -20.38 -16.47
C GLU A 95 15.58 -21.18 -15.71
N VAL A 96 15.91 -22.40 -15.28
CA VAL A 96 15.06 -23.24 -14.45
C VAL A 96 15.53 -23.24 -13.01
N VAL A 97 14.65 -22.86 -12.09
CA VAL A 97 14.92 -22.81 -10.64
C VAL A 97 14.10 -23.87 -9.93
N ARG A 98 14.76 -24.74 -9.16
CA ARG A 98 14.10 -25.78 -8.34
C ARG A 98 13.86 -25.28 -6.92
N TYR A 99 12.75 -25.70 -6.31
CA TYR A 99 12.39 -25.35 -4.94
C TYR A 99 11.92 -26.57 -4.14
N ASP A 100 11.99 -26.50 -2.83
CA ASP A 100 11.32 -27.40 -1.89
C ASP A 100 10.14 -26.67 -1.23
N ARG A 101 10.19 -25.33 -1.15
CA ARG A 101 9.10 -24.43 -0.75
C ARG A 101 9.11 -23.19 -1.65
N LEU A 102 7.93 -22.78 -2.09
CA LEU A 102 7.74 -21.63 -2.96
C LEU A 102 6.85 -20.58 -2.27
N LEU A 103 7.26 -19.31 -2.29
CA LEU A 103 6.42 -18.18 -1.90
C LEU A 103 6.07 -17.32 -3.12
N LEU A 104 4.78 -17.15 -3.39
CA LEU A 104 4.25 -16.21 -4.36
C LEU A 104 3.97 -14.86 -3.66
N SER A 105 4.91 -13.93 -3.72
CA SER A 105 4.79 -12.57 -3.19
C SER A 105 4.85 -11.53 -4.32
N VAL A 106 4.17 -11.84 -5.41
CA VAL A 106 4.18 -11.11 -6.67
C VAL A 106 3.43 -9.77 -6.64
N GLY A 107 2.73 -9.49 -5.54
CA GLY A 107 2.03 -8.23 -5.32
C GLY A 107 0.83 -8.01 -6.24
N ALA A 108 0.53 -6.73 -6.46
CA ALA A 108 -0.55 -6.26 -7.31
C ALA A 108 -0.01 -5.36 -8.43
N ARG A 109 -0.85 -5.05 -9.41
CA ARG A 109 -0.59 -4.05 -10.46
C ARG A 109 -1.68 -2.98 -10.46
N ALA A 110 -1.37 -1.80 -10.98
CA ALA A 110 -2.36 -0.76 -11.20
C ALA A 110 -3.39 -1.22 -12.24
N VAL A 111 -4.65 -0.93 -11.97
CA VAL A 111 -5.74 -1.19 -12.92
C VAL A 111 -5.61 -0.22 -14.10
N ARG A 112 -5.57 -0.77 -15.30
CA ARG A 112 -5.70 -0.02 -16.56
C ARG A 112 -7.13 -0.23 -17.07
N PRO A 113 -7.94 0.83 -17.22
CA PRO A 113 -9.29 0.68 -17.73
C PRO A 113 -9.25 0.21 -19.19
N ASP A 114 -10.22 -0.64 -19.55
CA ASP A 114 -10.42 -1.01 -20.94
C ASP A 114 -11.16 0.14 -21.66
N MET A 115 -10.38 1.04 -22.28
CA MET A 115 -10.92 2.16 -23.04
C MET A 115 -10.01 2.56 -24.20
N PRO A 116 -10.59 3.13 -25.26
CA PRO A 116 -9.82 3.62 -26.40
C PRO A 116 -8.75 4.62 -25.98
N GLY A 117 -7.53 4.44 -26.46
CA GLY A 117 -6.41 5.35 -26.22
C GLY A 117 -5.59 5.07 -24.96
N ILE A 118 -5.89 4.01 -24.20
CA ILE A 118 -5.16 3.67 -22.96
C ILE A 118 -3.66 3.38 -23.20
N ASP A 119 -3.29 2.98 -24.43
CA ASP A 119 -1.91 2.65 -24.81
C ASP A 119 -1.16 3.82 -25.49
N LEU A 120 -1.78 5.00 -25.58
CA LEU A 120 -1.13 6.18 -26.12
C LEU A 120 0.07 6.60 -25.25
N GLN A 121 1.12 7.12 -25.93
CA GLN A 121 2.24 7.72 -25.19
C GLN A 121 1.75 8.90 -24.32
N GLY A 122 2.24 8.96 -23.10
CA GLY A 122 1.80 9.96 -22.13
C GLY A 122 0.62 9.50 -21.25
N VAL A 123 0.09 8.28 -21.48
CA VAL A 123 -0.81 7.62 -20.53
C VAL A 123 0.02 6.72 -19.60
N VAL A 124 -0.08 6.93 -18.30
CA VAL A 124 0.74 6.25 -17.30
C VAL A 124 -0.07 5.75 -16.12
N THR A 125 0.42 4.70 -15.50
CA THR A 125 0.03 4.21 -14.17
C THR A 125 1.25 4.25 -13.27
N LEU A 126 1.10 3.98 -11.97
CA LEU A 126 2.20 3.94 -11.01
C LEU A 126 2.22 2.59 -10.30
N ASP A 127 3.19 1.73 -10.64
CA ASP A 127 3.40 0.44 -10.01
C ASP A 127 4.77 0.29 -9.35
N ASN A 128 5.81 0.86 -9.96
CA ASN A 128 7.19 0.57 -9.63
C ASN A 128 8.09 1.80 -9.81
N LEU A 129 9.38 1.63 -9.57
CA LEU A 129 10.37 2.70 -9.68
C LEU A 129 10.53 3.21 -11.12
N GLU A 130 10.49 2.31 -12.11
CA GLU A 130 10.64 2.74 -13.52
C GLU A 130 9.42 3.55 -13.99
N ASP A 131 8.21 3.20 -13.54
CA ASP A 131 7.02 4.03 -13.78
C ASP A 131 7.20 5.43 -13.20
N THR A 132 7.75 5.53 -11.98
CA THR A 132 8.02 6.82 -11.33
C THR A 132 9.05 7.63 -12.12
N ARG A 133 10.14 7.00 -12.54
CA ARG A 133 11.16 7.64 -13.39
C ARG A 133 10.57 8.13 -14.72
N ASN A 134 9.72 7.31 -15.33
CA ASN A 134 9.02 7.67 -16.56
C ASN A 134 8.08 8.85 -16.34
N LEU A 135 7.30 8.80 -15.27
CA LEU A 135 6.37 9.88 -14.91
C LEU A 135 7.10 11.22 -14.67
N ILE A 136 8.23 11.20 -13.95
CA ILE A 136 9.08 12.39 -13.77
C ILE A 136 9.58 12.93 -15.12
N ARG A 137 10.03 12.05 -16.03
CA ARG A 137 10.48 12.46 -17.37
C ARG A 137 9.36 13.11 -18.18
N LEU A 138 8.15 12.57 -18.10
CA LEU A 138 6.97 13.10 -18.79
C LEU A 138 6.50 14.40 -18.17
N ALA A 139 6.40 14.49 -16.84
CA ALA A 139 5.97 15.69 -16.13
C ALA A 139 6.86 16.89 -16.46
N ARG A 140 8.18 16.73 -16.52
CA ARG A 140 9.12 17.79 -16.90
C ARG A 140 8.90 18.37 -18.31
N ARG A 141 8.14 17.70 -19.18
CA ARG A 141 7.86 18.10 -20.57
C ARG A 141 6.41 18.47 -20.80
N ALA A 142 5.52 18.01 -19.92
CA ALA A 142 4.09 18.28 -20.02
C ALA A 142 3.80 19.73 -19.62
N ARG A 143 2.79 20.31 -20.27
CA ARG A 143 2.21 21.60 -19.87
C ARG A 143 0.95 21.41 -19.05
N ARG A 144 0.16 20.37 -19.42
CA ARG A 144 -1.11 20.05 -18.78
C ARG A 144 -1.22 18.56 -18.53
N ALA A 145 -1.68 18.20 -17.35
CA ALA A 145 -1.92 16.84 -16.98
C ALA A 145 -3.35 16.64 -16.46
N CYS A 146 -3.89 15.45 -16.75
CA CYS A 146 -5.07 14.93 -16.08
C CYS A 146 -4.64 13.76 -15.18
N VAL A 147 -5.15 13.73 -13.96
CA VAL A 147 -4.98 12.63 -13.02
C VAL A 147 -6.35 12.09 -12.65
N VAL A 148 -6.56 10.77 -12.77
CA VAL A 148 -7.86 10.14 -12.58
C VAL A 148 -7.81 9.13 -11.45
N GLY A 149 -8.70 9.28 -10.48
CA GLY A 149 -8.85 8.37 -9.36
C GLY A 149 -9.42 9.03 -8.11
N GLY A 150 -9.81 8.24 -7.12
CA GLY A 150 -10.45 8.76 -5.89
C GLY A 150 -9.70 8.40 -4.60
N GLY A 151 -8.53 7.76 -4.69
CA GLY A 151 -7.77 7.30 -3.53
C GLY A 151 -6.41 7.99 -3.36
N ILE A 152 -5.61 7.49 -2.42
CA ILE A 152 -4.31 8.05 -2.05
C ILE A 152 -3.37 8.17 -3.26
N THR A 153 -3.22 7.12 -4.06
CA THR A 153 -2.33 7.15 -5.22
C THR A 153 -2.69 8.24 -6.23
N ALA A 154 -3.98 8.55 -6.39
CA ALA A 154 -4.41 9.61 -7.30
C ALA A 154 -3.98 10.99 -6.80
N ILE A 155 -4.11 11.27 -5.51
CA ILE A 155 -3.59 12.50 -4.91
C ILE A 155 -2.06 12.57 -5.01
N GLU A 156 -1.36 11.50 -4.65
CA GLU A 156 0.10 11.44 -4.75
C GLU A 156 0.60 11.74 -6.17
N LEU A 157 -0.13 11.24 -7.18
CA LEU A 157 0.15 11.56 -8.58
C LEU A 157 -0.17 13.02 -8.92
N ALA A 158 -1.30 13.56 -8.44
CA ALA A 158 -1.69 14.94 -8.69
C ALA A 158 -0.69 15.94 -8.08
N GLU A 159 -0.36 15.76 -6.79
CA GLU A 159 0.66 16.55 -6.09
C GLU A 159 2.03 16.39 -6.75
N GLY A 160 2.40 15.14 -7.11
CA GLY A 160 3.66 14.83 -7.74
C GLY A 160 3.84 15.49 -9.10
N VAL A 161 2.80 15.49 -9.94
CA VAL A 161 2.85 16.13 -11.26
C VAL A 161 2.83 17.65 -11.11
N ALA A 162 1.98 18.20 -10.22
CA ALA A 162 1.91 19.64 -9.94
C ALA A 162 3.24 20.20 -9.43
N ALA A 163 3.99 19.44 -8.62
CA ALA A 163 5.31 19.82 -8.11
C ALA A 163 6.36 20.09 -9.23
N HIS A 164 6.11 19.59 -10.45
CA HIS A 164 6.92 19.88 -11.63
C HIS A 164 6.45 21.12 -12.42
N GLY A 165 5.51 21.90 -11.88
CA GLY A 165 4.97 23.11 -12.53
C GLY A 165 3.96 22.82 -13.65
N VAL A 166 3.38 21.62 -13.70
CA VAL A 166 2.39 21.21 -14.70
C VAL A 166 1.01 21.68 -14.27
N GLU A 167 0.25 22.31 -15.16
CA GLU A 167 -1.18 22.61 -14.93
C GLU A 167 -1.94 21.28 -14.74
N THR A 168 -2.38 20.98 -13.52
CA THR A 168 -2.89 19.66 -13.14
C THR A 168 -4.39 19.70 -12.89
N HIS A 169 -5.12 18.86 -13.64
CA HIS A 169 -6.54 18.58 -13.48
C HIS A 169 -6.71 17.24 -12.78
N TYR A 170 -7.32 17.26 -11.59
CA TYR A 170 -7.60 16.06 -10.81
C TYR A 170 -9.08 15.67 -10.96
N LEU A 171 -9.34 14.51 -11.56
CA LEU A 171 -10.68 14.02 -11.89
C LEU A 171 -11.06 12.88 -10.95
N MET A 172 -12.16 13.03 -10.22
CA MET A 172 -12.70 12.01 -9.34
C MET A 172 -14.17 11.73 -9.64
N ARG A 173 -14.55 10.44 -9.56
CA ARG A 173 -15.93 10.00 -9.75
C ARG A 173 -16.85 10.40 -8.59
N GLY A 174 -16.32 10.47 -7.38
CA GLY A 174 -17.08 10.86 -6.18
C GLY A 174 -17.39 12.34 -6.14
N ASP A 175 -18.30 12.73 -5.28
CA ASP A 175 -18.67 14.10 -4.95
C ASP A 175 -17.63 14.82 -4.10
N ARG A 176 -16.73 14.05 -3.45
CA ARG A 176 -15.61 14.53 -2.64
C ARG A 176 -14.47 13.53 -2.64
N TYR A 177 -13.30 14.01 -2.24
CA TYR A 177 -12.12 13.17 -2.11
C TYR A 177 -12.34 12.08 -1.05
N TRP A 178 -12.10 10.86 -1.46
CA TRP A 178 -12.08 9.67 -0.62
C TRP A 178 -13.30 9.52 0.32
N GLY A 179 -14.47 9.83 -0.19
CA GLY A 179 -15.73 9.88 0.57
C GLY A 179 -16.15 8.59 1.26
N SER A 180 -15.53 7.44 0.94
CA SER A 180 -15.73 6.17 1.66
C SER A 180 -14.96 6.11 2.98
N VAL A 181 -13.94 6.95 3.17
CA VAL A 181 -13.05 6.94 4.34
C VAL A 181 -13.10 8.25 5.11
N LEU A 182 -12.96 9.37 4.41
CA LEU A 182 -12.98 10.70 4.99
C LEU A 182 -14.41 11.24 5.06
N ASP A 183 -14.73 11.94 6.14
CA ASP A 183 -15.97 12.68 6.24
C ASP A 183 -15.94 13.96 5.38
N PRO A 184 -17.06 14.69 5.24
CA PRO A 184 -17.10 15.90 4.43
C PRO A 184 -16.09 16.98 4.85
N HIS A 185 -15.86 17.14 6.16
CA HIS A 185 -14.92 18.13 6.68
C HIS A 185 -13.47 17.74 6.36
N GLU A 186 -13.11 16.49 6.62
CA GLU A 186 -11.78 15.94 6.34
C GLU A 186 -11.45 15.98 4.84
N SER A 187 -12.43 15.64 3.98
CA SER A 187 -12.28 15.75 2.53
C SER A 187 -12.05 17.20 2.10
N ALA A 188 -12.83 18.14 2.66
CA ALA A 188 -12.68 19.57 2.36
C ALA A 188 -11.29 20.10 2.75
N LEU A 189 -10.77 19.73 3.93
CA LEU A 189 -9.42 20.11 4.36
C LEU A 189 -8.34 19.67 3.35
N VAL A 190 -8.46 18.46 2.80
CA VAL A 190 -7.53 17.96 1.79
C VAL A 190 -7.71 18.70 0.47
N GLU A 191 -8.95 18.86 0.00
CA GLU A 191 -9.26 19.49 -1.29
C GLU A 191 -8.86 20.97 -1.32
N GLU A 192 -9.07 21.71 -0.23
CA GLU A 192 -8.63 23.12 -0.10
C GLU A 192 -7.12 23.23 -0.28
N ARG A 193 -6.33 22.32 0.32
CA ARG A 193 -4.88 22.29 0.15
C ARG A 193 -4.45 22.00 -1.29
N LEU A 194 -5.13 21.07 -1.97
CA LEU A 194 -4.85 20.79 -3.37
C LEU A 194 -5.12 22.01 -4.25
N VAL A 195 -6.21 22.75 -3.98
CA VAL A 195 -6.54 23.99 -4.69
C VAL A 195 -5.51 25.08 -4.42
N GLU A 196 -5.05 25.23 -3.16
CA GLU A 196 -3.95 26.14 -2.79
C GLU A 196 -2.65 25.80 -3.54
N ASP A 197 -2.38 24.52 -3.78
CA ASP A 197 -1.24 24.04 -4.57
C ASP A 197 -1.45 24.14 -6.09
N GLY A 198 -2.58 24.76 -6.54
CA GLY A 198 -2.88 25.04 -7.93
C GLY A 198 -3.51 23.89 -8.71
N ILE A 199 -3.95 22.83 -8.03
CA ILE A 199 -4.60 21.67 -8.64
C ILE A 199 -6.09 21.96 -8.85
N ARG A 200 -6.58 21.77 -10.08
CA ARG A 200 -7.99 21.95 -10.43
C ARG A 200 -8.75 20.65 -10.23
N ILE A 201 -9.70 20.65 -9.28
CA ILE A 201 -10.47 19.46 -8.91
C ILE A 201 -11.76 19.40 -9.73
N HIS A 202 -12.02 18.26 -10.36
CA HIS A 202 -13.26 17.93 -11.07
C HIS A 202 -13.95 16.76 -10.35
N ARG A 203 -15.09 17.05 -9.71
CA ARG A 203 -15.89 16.07 -8.96
C ARG A 203 -17.01 15.50 -9.82
N GLY A 204 -17.44 14.26 -9.54
CA GLY A 204 -18.51 13.59 -10.28
C GLY A 204 -18.15 13.26 -11.73
N VAL A 205 -16.86 13.19 -12.07
CA VAL A 205 -16.41 13.06 -13.46
C VAL A 205 -15.93 11.63 -13.73
N GLU A 206 -16.47 11.03 -14.78
CA GLU A 206 -16.00 9.74 -15.33
C GLU A 206 -15.42 9.93 -16.74
N LEU A 207 -14.31 9.25 -17.02
CA LEU A 207 -13.76 9.22 -18.36
C LEU A 207 -14.62 8.37 -19.30
N ALA A 208 -14.85 8.86 -20.51
CA ALA A 208 -15.42 8.13 -21.63
C ALA A 208 -14.34 7.64 -22.60
N GLY A 209 -13.24 8.40 -22.74
CA GLY A 209 -12.17 8.05 -23.67
C GLY A 209 -10.93 8.94 -23.55
N ILE A 210 -9.87 8.50 -24.22
CA ILE A 210 -8.59 9.19 -24.29
C ILE A 210 -8.34 9.56 -25.77
N ILE A 211 -8.18 10.86 -26.01
CA ILE A 211 -8.00 11.37 -27.37
C ILE A 211 -6.50 11.47 -27.66
N GLY A 212 -6.09 10.84 -28.77
CA GLY A 212 -4.72 10.85 -29.23
C GLY A 212 -4.49 11.75 -30.44
N ARG A 213 -3.27 12.28 -30.56
CA ARG A 213 -2.75 12.91 -31.78
C ARG A 213 -1.30 12.43 -32.01
N ASN A 214 -1.02 11.91 -33.19
CA ASN A 214 0.31 11.38 -33.55
C ASN A 214 0.83 10.33 -32.51
N GLY A 215 -0.03 9.42 -32.05
CA GLY A 215 0.33 8.36 -31.10
C GLY A 215 0.51 8.82 -29.64
N ARG A 216 0.21 10.06 -29.32
CA ARG A 216 0.35 10.65 -27.97
C ARG A 216 -1.00 11.15 -27.46
N VAL A 217 -1.19 11.11 -26.14
CA VAL A 217 -2.36 11.73 -25.51
C VAL A 217 -2.40 13.23 -25.81
N SER A 218 -3.57 13.75 -26.13
CA SER A 218 -3.79 15.18 -26.41
C SER A 218 -4.97 15.75 -25.63
N ALA A 219 -5.91 14.92 -25.20
CA ALA A 219 -7.02 15.28 -24.35
C ALA A 219 -7.64 14.02 -23.71
N VAL A 220 -8.43 14.21 -22.68
CA VAL A 220 -9.41 13.23 -22.19
C VAL A 220 -10.82 13.72 -22.48
N GLU A 221 -11.75 12.79 -22.69
CA GLU A 221 -13.17 13.06 -22.85
C GLU A 221 -13.95 12.44 -21.70
N THR A 222 -14.83 13.23 -21.08
CA THR A 222 -15.70 12.75 -19.99
C THR A 222 -17.00 12.18 -20.54
N ARG A 223 -17.76 11.46 -19.72
CA ARG A 223 -19.07 10.93 -20.12
C ARG A 223 -20.09 12.02 -20.46
N GLU A 224 -19.92 13.22 -19.88
CA GLU A 224 -20.73 14.39 -20.16
C GLU A 224 -20.32 15.13 -21.45
N GLY A 225 -19.31 14.59 -22.17
CA GLY A 225 -18.81 15.15 -23.42
C GLY A 225 -17.81 16.30 -23.24
N THR A 226 -17.39 16.62 -22.03
CA THR A 226 -16.38 17.64 -21.79
C THR A 226 -15.00 17.12 -22.21
N ARG A 227 -14.26 17.94 -22.98
CA ARG A 227 -12.88 17.62 -23.37
C ARG A 227 -11.90 18.47 -22.59
N LEU A 228 -10.98 17.78 -21.90
CA LEU A 228 -9.90 18.42 -21.15
C LEU A 228 -8.58 18.14 -21.88
N PRO A 229 -7.95 19.15 -22.49
CA PRO A 229 -6.66 19.00 -23.13
C PRO A 229 -5.57 18.62 -22.13
N CYS A 230 -4.74 17.62 -22.45
CA CYS A 230 -3.60 17.21 -21.63
C CYS A 230 -2.49 16.57 -22.45
N ASP A 231 -1.26 16.71 -21.99
CA ASP A 231 -0.06 16.09 -22.56
C ASP A 231 0.36 14.85 -21.77
N LEU A 232 -0.23 14.67 -20.59
CA LEU A 232 0.02 13.60 -19.64
C LEU A 232 -1.31 13.18 -18.98
N LEU A 233 -1.60 11.87 -18.99
CA LEU A 233 -2.71 11.29 -18.25
C LEU A 233 -2.17 10.25 -17.27
N ALA A 234 -2.36 10.48 -15.98
CA ALA A 234 -2.05 9.51 -14.94
C ALA A 234 -3.32 8.83 -14.42
N VAL A 235 -3.34 7.49 -14.45
CA VAL A 235 -4.52 6.69 -14.08
C VAL A 235 -4.25 5.93 -12.77
N ALA A 236 -5.07 6.19 -11.74
CA ALA A 236 -4.96 5.61 -10.39
C ALA A 236 -6.34 5.18 -9.85
N ILE A 237 -6.99 4.26 -10.57
CA ILE A 237 -8.35 3.77 -10.28
C ILE A 237 -8.39 2.49 -9.44
N GLY A 238 -7.28 2.12 -8.82
CA GLY A 238 -7.14 0.95 -7.97
C GLY A 238 -6.04 0.01 -8.39
N THR A 239 -5.94 -1.12 -7.69
CA THR A 239 -4.95 -2.18 -7.94
C THR A 239 -5.62 -3.53 -8.02
N GLN A 240 -4.98 -4.45 -8.74
CA GLN A 240 -5.44 -5.82 -8.93
C GLN A 240 -4.30 -6.78 -8.56
N PRO A 241 -4.53 -7.76 -7.66
CA PRO A 241 -3.58 -8.82 -7.38
C PRO A 241 -3.12 -9.55 -8.64
N ARG A 242 -1.84 -9.94 -8.68
CA ARG A 242 -1.30 -10.78 -9.75
C ARG A 242 -1.58 -12.23 -9.46
N LEU A 243 -2.42 -12.88 -10.26
CA LEU A 243 -2.92 -14.24 -10.04
C LEU A 243 -2.39 -15.24 -11.07
N GLU A 244 -1.73 -14.78 -12.11
CA GLU A 244 -1.39 -15.56 -13.29
C GLU A 244 -0.60 -16.84 -12.96
N LEU A 245 0.43 -16.74 -12.13
CA LEU A 245 1.24 -17.91 -11.73
C LEU A 245 0.45 -18.90 -10.87
N ALA A 246 -0.43 -18.40 -9.99
CA ALA A 246 -1.27 -19.25 -9.14
C ALA A 246 -2.33 -19.99 -9.97
N GLN A 247 -2.97 -19.29 -10.91
CA GLN A 247 -3.97 -19.86 -11.82
C GLN A 247 -3.36 -20.92 -12.74
N GLN A 248 -2.14 -20.70 -13.22
CA GLN A 248 -1.39 -21.62 -14.07
C GLN A 248 -1.22 -23.01 -13.44
N VAL A 249 -1.02 -23.06 -12.14
CA VAL A 249 -0.82 -24.32 -11.39
C VAL A 249 -2.10 -24.81 -10.69
N GLY A 250 -3.25 -24.15 -10.96
CA GLY A 250 -4.54 -24.58 -10.44
C GLY A 250 -4.75 -24.28 -8.96
N LEU A 251 -4.02 -23.32 -8.37
CA LEU A 251 -4.30 -22.88 -7.00
C LEU A 251 -5.65 -22.18 -6.91
N ALA A 252 -6.35 -22.34 -5.80
CA ALA A 252 -7.60 -21.63 -5.56
C ALA A 252 -7.36 -20.13 -5.47
N THR A 253 -8.17 -19.36 -6.21
CA THR A 253 -8.11 -17.90 -6.27
C THR A 253 -9.50 -17.29 -6.16
N GLY A 254 -9.58 -16.10 -5.60
CA GLY A 254 -10.74 -15.24 -5.60
C GLY A 254 -10.31 -13.84 -6.03
N ARG A 255 -10.39 -12.87 -5.13
CA ARG A 255 -9.77 -11.55 -5.33
C ARG A 255 -8.24 -11.61 -5.26
N GLY A 256 -7.69 -12.58 -4.52
CA GLY A 256 -6.29 -12.90 -4.37
C GLY A 256 -6.07 -14.41 -4.44
N ILE A 257 -4.83 -14.86 -4.19
CA ILE A 257 -4.48 -16.27 -4.04
C ILE A 257 -4.98 -16.71 -2.66
N TRP A 258 -5.84 -17.73 -2.61
CA TRP A 258 -6.37 -18.20 -1.35
C TRP A 258 -5.30 -18.84 -0.49
N THR A 259 -5.23 -18.40 0.75
CA THR A 259 -4.37 -19.00 1.77
C THR A 259 -5.14 -19.26 3.05
N ASP A 260 -4.62 -20.19 3.86
CA ASP A 260 -5.01 -20.28 5.26
C ASP A 260 -4.33 -19.18 6.10
N ALA A 261 -4.53 -19.23 7.42
CA ALA A 261 -3.92 -18.26 8.34
C ALA A 261 -2.40 -18.40 8.49
N THR A 262 -1.78 -19.44 7.91
CA THR A 262 -0.32 -19.64 7.87
C THR A 262 0.28 -19.28 6.52
N PHE A 263 -0.51 -18.69 5.64
CA PHE A 263 -0.16 -18.33 4.26
C PHE A 263 0.09 -19.51 3.32
N GLN A 264 -0.24 -20.74 3.73
CA GLN A 264 -0.22 -21.90 2.87
C GLN A 264 -1.39 -21.86 1.89
N THR A 265 -1.14 -22.15 0.62
CA THR A 265 -2.17 -22.24 -0.42
C THR A 265 -2.86 -23.62 -0.41
N THR A 266 -3.63 -23.93 -1.45
CA THR A 266 -4.17 -25.28 -1.66
C THR A 266 -3.09 -26.33 -1.99
N ASP A 267 -1.88 -25.89 -2.37
CA ASP A 267 -0.70 -26.76 -2.50
C ASP A 267 0.15 -26.63 -1.21
N PRO A 268 0.53 -27.76 -0.55
CA PRO A 268 1.24 -27.72 0.72
C PRO A 268 2.68 -27.17 0.63
N ASP A 269 3.25 -27.07 -0.55
CA ASP A 269 4.61 -26.60 -0.77
C ASP A 269 4.65 -25.18 -1.35
N ILE A 270 3.45 -24.59 -1.62
CA ILE A 270 3.31 -23.24 -2.16
C ILE A 270 2.59 -22.34 -1.17
N PHE A 271 3.17 -21.17 -0.93
CA PHE A 271 2.67 -20.12 -0.03
C PHE A 271 2.38 -18.85 -0.83
N ALA A 272 1.54 -17.97 -0.32
CA ALA A 272 1.35 -16.64 -0.90
C ALA A 272 1.23 -15.58 0.20
N ALA A 273 1.81 -14.38 -0.01
CA ALA A 273 1.78 -13.28 0.96
C ALA A 273 1.82 -11.90 0.27
N GLY A 274 1.42 -10.87 1.01
CA GLY A 274 1.31 -9.50 0.52
C GLY A 274 0.09 -9.29 -0.35
N ASP A 275 0.13 -8.27 -1.21
CA ASP A 275 -1.01 -7.83 -2.03
C ASP A 275 -1.58 -8.91 -2.97
N ALA A 276 -0.83 -10.00 -3.21
CA ALA A 276 -1.31 -11.13 -4.01
C ALA A 276 -2.17 -12.11 -3.22
N ALA A 277 -2.04 -12.16 -1.89
CA ALA A 277 -2.71 -13.14 -1.05
C ALA A 277 -4.12 -12.68 -0.62
N GLU A 278 -5.04 -13.65 -0.59
CA GLU A 278 -6.38 -13.51 0.00
C GLU A 278 -6.46 -14.45 1.21
N VAL A 279 -6.18 -13.88 2.38
CA VAL A 279 -5.93 -14.62 3.62
C VAL A 279 -7.22 -14.92 4.35
N LEU A 280 -7.38 -16.15 4.82
CA LEU A 280 -8.48 -16.53 5.71
C LEU A 280 -8.22 -15.96 7.12
N ASP A 281 -9.13 -15.12 7.60
CA ASP A 281 -9.15 -14.69 8.98
C ASP A 281 -9.86 -15.75 9.84
N PRO A 282 -9.14 -16.45 10.73
CA PRO A 282 -9.72 -17.51 11.54
C PRO A 282 -10.76 -17.02 12.55
N ALA A 283 -10.70 -15.72 12.94
CA ALA A 283 -11.64 -15.13 13.89
C ALA A 283 -13.01 -14.85 13.26
N THR A 284 -13.04 -14.51 11.98
CA THR A 284 -14.29 -14.13 11.27
C THR A 284 -14.74 -15.14 10.23
N GLY A 285 -13.87 -16.08 9.82
CA GLY A 285 -14.11 -17.00 8.71
C GLY A 285 -14.12 -16.33 7.34
N LYS A 286 -13.84 -15.02 7.25
CA LYS A 286 -13.82 -14.26 6.01
C LYS A 286 -12.42 -14.23 5.40
N ARG A 287 -12.36 -14.09 4.07
CA ARG A 287 -11.11 -13.88 3.34
C ARG A 287 -10.95 -12.40 3.01
N ALA A 288 -9.71 -11.93 3.04
CA ALA A 288 -9.39 -10.55 2.68
C ALA A 288 -8.05 -10.43 1.97
N VAL A 289 -7.98 -9.51 1.01
CA VAL A 289 -6.73 -8.99 0.44
C VAL A 289 -6.39 -7.71 1.20
N GLU A 290 -5.15 -7.59 1.67
CA GLU A 290 -4.67 -6.43 2.42
C GLU A 290 -3.45 -5.84 1.72
N SER A 291 -3.57 -4.61 1.21
CA SER A 291 -2.54 -3.98 0.38
C SER A 291 -1.83 -2.83 1.12
N LEU A 292 -1.39 -3.10 2.36
CA LEU A 292 -0.62 -2.17 3.18
C LEU A 292 0.82 -2.68 3.35
N TRP A 293 1.78 -1.76 3.36
CA TRP A 293 3.21 -2.07 3.49
C TRP A 293 3.54 -2.85 4.77
N SER A 294 3.10 -2.35 5.92
CA SER A 294 3.33 -2.99 7.22
C SER A 294 2.67 -4.36 7.32
N VAL A 295 1.47 -4.50 6.76
CA VAL A 295 0.76 -5.78 6.67
C VAL A 295 1.51 -6.77 5.78
N ALA A 296 1.97 -6.35 4.61
CA ALA A 296 2.74 -7.21 3.71
C ALA A 296 4.05 -7.71 4.36
N MET A 297 4.72 -6.85 5.15
CA MET A 297 5.91 -7.26 5.93
C MET A 297 5.55 -8.33 6.97
N GLU A 298 4.47 -8.15 7.73
CA GLU A 298 4.04 -9.11 8.75
C GLU A 298 3.57 -10.43 8.12
N GLN A 299 2.82 -10.36 7.03
CA GLN A 299 2.43 -11.55 6.26
C GLN A 299 3.65 -12.30 5.73
N GLY A 300 4.65 -11.59 5.21
CA GLY A 300 5.91 -12.17 4.78
C GLY A 300 6.65 -12.86 5.92
N ARG A 301 6.71 -12.24 7.11
CA ARG A 301 7.32 -12.84 8.29
C ARG A 301 6.66 -14.18 8.66
N VAL A 302 5.32 -14.19 8.77
CA VAL A 302 4.57 -15.39 9.12
C VAL A 302 4.69 -16.46 8.03
N ALA A 303 4.60 -16.09 6.75
CA ALA A 303 4.81 -17.01 5.64
C ALA A 303 6.21 -17.65 5.67
N GLY A 304 7.26 -16.85 5.92
CA GLY A 304 8.62 -17.37 6.05
C GLY A 304 8.81 -18.34 7.22
N GLU A 305 8.20 -18.05 8.37
CA GLU A 305 8.15 -18.98 9.52
C GLU A 305 7.41 -20.28 9.19
N SER A 306 6.27 -20.17 8.49
CA SER A 306 5.47 -21.33 8.06
C SER A 306 6.23 -22.20 7.06
N MET A 307 6.97 -21.60 6.13
CA MET A 307 7.85 -22.34 5.20
C MET A 307 8.96 -23.12 5.92
N CYS A 308 9.34 -22.70 7.13
CA CYS A 308 10.25 -23.44 8.01
C CYS A 308 9.54 -24.50 8.89
N GLY A 309 8.21 -24.63 8.81
CA GLY A 309 7.42 -25.56 9.62
C GLY A 309 7.01 -24.99 10.99
N LEU A 310 7.17 -23.69 11.23
CA LEU A 310 6.86 -23.02 12.51
C LEU A 310 5.44 -22.39 12.52
N GLY A 311 4.56 -22.78 11.60
CA GLY A 311 3.29 -22.19 11.27
C GLY A 311 2.45 -21.68 12.46
N ARG A 312 2.60 -20.41 12.81
CA ARG A 312 1.71 -19.71 13.74
C ARG A 312 0.62 -19.01 12.92
N PRO A 313 -0.64 -19.09 13.34
CA PRO A 313 -1.69 -18.38 12.64
C PRO A 313 -1.45 -16.86 12.64
N TYR A 314 -1.60 -16.26 11.47
CA TYR A 314 -1.64 -14.80 11.32
C TYR A 314 -2.90 -14.27 11.98
N LEU A 315 -2.72 -13.38 12.94
CA LEU A 315 -3.81 -12.63 13.53
C LEU A 315 -3.84 -11.27 12.86
N ARG A 316 -4.92 -11.01 12.13
CA ARG A 316 -5.09 -9.76 11.40
C ARG A 316 -5.00 -8.56 12.35
N PRO A 317 -4.00 -7.68 12.20
CA PRO A 317 -3.88 -6.50 13.04
C PRO A 317 -4.98 -5.48 12.71
N ALA A 318 -5.28 -4.58 13.64
CA ALA A 318 -6.08 -3.40 13.31
C ALA A 318 -5.36 -2.62 12.19
N PRO A 319 -6.05 -2.25 11.10
CA PRO A 319 -5.45 -1.48 10.03
C PRO A 319 -4.78 -0.22 10.56
N PHE A 320 -3.58 0.08 10.08
CA PHE A 320 -2.81 1.26 10.43
C PHE A 320 -2.11 1.80 9.18
N ASN A 321 -2.50 2.98 8.75
CA ASN A 321 -1.93 3.62 7.58
C ASN A 321 -1.58 5.07 7.89
N VAL A 322 -0.35 5.48 7.54
CA VAL A 322 0.11 6.86 7.62
C VAL A 322 0.42 7.33 6.20
N THR A 323 -0.22 8.39 5.79
CA THR A 323 -0.03 9.00 4.48
C THR A 323 0.09 10.51 4.60
N LYS A 324 0.61 11.17 3.58
CA LYS A 324 0.60 12.62 3.46
C LYS A 324 -0.28 12.99 2.27
N ILE A 325 -1.40 13.63 2.52
CA ILE A 325 -2.41 14.02 1.53
C ILE A 325 -2.73 15.51 1.68
N GLY A 326 -2.74 16.26 0.60
CA GLY A 326 -2.89 17.72 0.65
C GLY A 326 -1.82 18.38 1.54
N GLY A 327 -0.59 17.85 1.53
CA GLY A 327 0.47 18.34 2.41
C GLY A 327 0.29 18.01 3.91
N VAL A 328 -0.83 17.38 4.33
CA VAL A 328 -1.15 17.04 5.73
C VAL A 328 -0.83 15.59 6.04
N THR A 329 -0.04 15.34 7.09
CA THR A 329 0.17 13.96 7.57
C THR A 329 -1.14 13.46 8.17
N THR A 330 -1.64 12.34 7.63
CA THR A 330 -2.90 11.73 8.02
C THR A 330 -2.67 10.28 8.41
N THR A 331 -3.07 9.92 9.63
CA THR A 331 -3.04 8.54 10.12
C THR A 331 -4.47 8.00 10.24
N LEU A 332 -4.67 6.82 9.65
CA LEU A 332 -5.92 6.07 9.68
C LEU A 332 -5.71 4.80 10.51
N ILE A 333 -6.53 4.59 11.52
CA ILE A 333 -6.36 3.49 12.46
C ILE A 333 -7.70 2.76 12.63
N GLY A 334 -7.69 1.43 12.46
CA GLY A 334 -8.89 0.61 12.65
C GLY A 334 -10.00 0.90 11.64
N ALA A 335 -11.26 0.85 12.09
CA ALA A 335 -12.44 1.02 11.26
C ALA A 335 -12.79 2.50 11.08
N VAL A 336 -12.37 3.14 9.99
CA VAL A 336 -12.53 4.59 9.75
C VAL A 336 -13.58 4.98 8.71
N GLY A 337 -14.26 3.99 8.10
CA GLY A 337 -15.29 4.24 7.06
C GLY A 337 -16.46 5.11 7.55
N THR A 338 -17.08 5.84 6.63
CA THR A 338 -18.21 6.75 6.90
C THR A 338 -19.57 6.04 6.97
N GLY A 339 -19.63 4.85 7.61
CA GLY A 339 -20.85 4.03 7.72
C GLY A 339 -21.06 3.03 6.60
N GLY A 340 -20.09 2.87 5.72
CA GLY A 340 -20.01 1.79 4.75
C GLY A 340 -19.54 0.48 5.39
N ARG A 341 -19.66 -0.60 4.67
CA ARG A 341 -19.41 -1.97 5.11
C ARG A 341 -17.99 -2.19 5.62
N GLU A 342 -17.77 -3.12 6.56
CA GLU A 342 -16.46 -3.59 7.08
C GLU A 342 -15.40 -3.93 5.99
N GLY A 343 -15.80 -4.01 4.71
CA GLY A 343 -14.90 -4.27 3.59
C GLY A 343 -14.20 -3.05 2.99
N ASP A 344 -14.61 -1.82 3.31
CA ASP A 344 -14.10 -0.62 2.63
C ASP A 344 -12.68 -0.22 3.05
N LEU A 345 -12.21 -0.69 4.21
CA LEU A 345 -10.85 -0.49 4.70
C LEU A 345 -9.78 -1.29 3.94
N VAL A 346 -10.18 -2.36 3.28
CA VAL A 346 -9.26 -3.25 2.55
C VAL A 346 -8.69 -2.58 1.29
N THR A 347 -9.30 -1.49 0.84
CA THR A 347 -8.89 -0.73 -0.35
C THR A 347 -7.91 0.40 -0.03
N LEU A 348 -7.38 0.50 1.18
CA LEU A 348 -6.30 1.41 1.56
C LEU A 348 -4.96 0.95 0.97
N ALA A 349 -4.96 0.66 -0.30
CA ALA A 349 -3.80 0.22 -1.03
C ALA A 349 -2.79 1.35 -1.19
N ARG A 350 -1.58 1.09 -0.83
CA ARG A 350 -0.35 1.82 -1.05
C ARG A 350 -0.07 2.97 -0.08
N GLY A 351 0.76 2.73 0.87
CA GLY A 351 1.59 3.73 1.47
C GLY A 351 1.55 3.85 2.97
N ASP A 352 2.22 2.96 3.65
CA ASP A 352 2.74 3.29 4.97
C ASP A 352 4.05 4.10 4.80
N SER A 353 3.91 5.41 4.65
CA SER A 353 5.03 6.34 4.59
C SER A 353 5.79 6.42 5.93
N HIS A 354 5.21 5.91 7.01
CA HIS A 354 5.80 5.88 8.34
C HIS A 354 6.95 4.87 8.43
N ALA A 355 6.82 3.68 7.85
CA ALA A 355 7.88 2.68 7.83
C ALA A 355 9.15 3.22 7.15
N TRP A 356 8.98 4.05 6.12
CA TRP A 356 10.07 4.74 5.46
C TRP A 356 10.79 5.73 6.39
N ARG A 357 10.05 6.52 7.20
CA ARG A 357 10.62 7.50 8.14
C ARG A 357 11.40 6.85 9.27
N GLU A 358 10.91 5.76 9.83
CA GLU A 358 11.57 5.03 10.91
C GLU A 358 12.88 4.36 10.45
N GLN A 359 12.93 3.86 9.21
CA GLN A 359 14.10 3.15 8.68
C GLN A 359 15.23 4.07 8.22
N LEU A 360 14.95 5.30 7.81
CA LEU A 360 15.92 6.21 7.20
C LEU A 360 16.43 7.34 8.12
N GLY A 361 16.10 7.31 9.40
CA GLY A 361 16.54 8.33 10.37
C GLY A 361 16.08 9.73 9.97
N SER A 362 15.10 10.23 10.69
CA SER A 362 14.62 11.61 10.80
C SER A 362 14.67 12.48 9.54
N PHE A 363 13.63 12.45 8.74
CA PHE A 363 13.15 13.64 8.07
C PHE A 363 11.92 14.14 8.82
N ALA A 364 12.11 15.11 9.70
CA ALA A 364 11.03 15.96 10.13
C ALA A 364 10.63 16.82 8.93
N VAL A 365 9.67 16.38 8.13
CA VAL A 365 8.94 17.29 7.26
C VAL A 365 7.93 17.95 8.18
N ALA A 366 8.31 19.07 8.81
CA ALA A 366 7.38 19.93 9.49
C ALA A 366 6.37 20.41 8.44
N SER A 367 5.10 20.04 8.59
CA SER A 367 4.01 20.64 7.85
C SER A 367 3.63 21.90 8.65
N ASP A 368 4.11 23.07 8.23
CA ASP A 368 3.73 24.39 8.81
C ASP A 368 2.28 24.80 8.50
N ARG A 369 1.52 23.95 7.81
CA ARG A 369 0.13 24.19 7.45
C ARG A 369 -0.78 23.55 8.50
N GLY A 370 -1.19 24.34 9.48
CA GLY A 370 -1.89 23.92 10.70
C GLY A 370 -3.31 23.40 10.51
N ALA A 371 -3.47 22.20 9.95
CA ALA A 371 -4.74 21.48 10.04
C ALA A 371 -4.58 20.35 11.06
N ASN A 372 -5.00 20.58 12.28
CA ASN A 372 -5.07 19.56 13.32
C ASN A 372 -6.52 19.10 13.46
N HIS A 373 -6.79 17.84 13.08
CA HIS A 373 -8.11 17.25 13.19
C HIS A 373 -8.00 15.83 13.73
N LEU A 374 -8.95 15.48 14.60
CA LEU A 374 -9.07 14.14 15.19
C LEU A 374 -10.53 13.69 15.13
N ARG A 375 -10.78 12.56 14.47
CA ARG A 375 -12.06 11.87 14.51
C ARG A 375 -11.88 10.49 15.15
N LEU A 376 -12.71 10.18 16.15
CA LEU A 376 -12.74 8.88 16.83
C LEU A 376 -14.03 8.14 16.47
N MET A 377 -13.91 6.86 16.16
CA MET A 377 -15.02 5.93 16.04
C MET A 377 -15.13 5.17 17.36
N LEU A 378 -16.22 5.43 18.09
CA LEU A 378 -16.44 4.89 19.43
C LEU A 378 -17.51 3.78 19.37
N GLY A 379 -17.16 2.58 19.83
CA GLY A 379 -18.10 1.54 20.22
C GLY A 379 -18.66 1.77 21.61
N GLU A 380 -19.36 0.78 22.16
CA GLU A 380 -19.89 0.86 23.54
C GLU A 380 -18.77 0.88 24.57
N ASP A 381 -17.78 0.02 24.39
CA ASP A 381 -16.71 -0.26 25.36
C ASP A 381 -15.29 0.06 24.87
N ARG A 382 -15.11 0.44 23.59
CA ARG A 382 -13.78 0.62 22.99
C ARG A 382 -13.76 1.64 21.85
N ILE A 383 -12.57 2.13 21.51
CA ILE A 383 -12.31 2.86 20.27
C ILE A 383 -12.14 1.83 19.15
N THR A 384 -12.94 1.93 18.10
CA THR A 384 -12.90 1.01 16.95
C THR A 384 -12.07 1.56 15.78
N GLY A 385 -11.90 2.87 15.71
CA GLY A 385 -11.10 3.53 14.69
C GLY A 385 -10.77 4.97 15.05
N ALA A 386 -9.80 5.54 14.32
CA ALA A 386 -9.42 6.93 14.44
C ALA A 386 -8.86 7.48 13.14
N VAL A 387 -9.17 8.76 12.85
CA VAL A 387 -8.50 9.57 11.83
C VAL A 387 -7.76 10.69 12.53
N VAL A 388 -6.45 10.78 12.32
CA VAL A 388 -5.57 11.81 12.92
C VAL A 388 -4.92 12.60 11.79
N MET A 389 -5.25 13.87 11.63
CA MET A 389 -4.69 14.76 10.62
C MET A 389 -3.86 15.86 11.30
N GLY A 390 -2.69 16.14 10.75
CA GLY A 390 -1.77 17.16 11.29
C GLY A 390 -0.89 16.63 12.42
N ASP A 391 -1.13 17.05 13.67
CA ASP A 391 -0.37 16.58 14.84
C ASP A 391 -0.56 15.08 15.07
N GLN A 392 0.54 14.35 15.10
CA GLN A 392 0.56 12.89 15.22
C GLN A 392 0.79 12.37 16.64
N ALA A 393 0.79 13.22 17.66
CA ALA A 393 1.07 12.84 19.05
C ALA A 393 0.14 11.72 19.55
N LEU A 394 -1.12 11.71 19.10
CA LEU A 394 -2.11 10.69 19.49
C LEU A 394 -2.12 9.44 18.59
N SER A 395 -1.40 9.39 17.49
CA SER A 395 -1.46 8.25 16.56
C SER A 395 -1.01 6.93 17.18
N ARG A 396 0.12 6.93 17.89
CA ARG A 396 0.62 5.72 18.57
C ARG A 396 -0.23 5.32 19.79
N PRO A 397 -0.60 6.25 20.69
CA PRO A 397 -1.59 6.00 21.74
C PRO A 397 -2.86 5.33 21.21
N LEU A 398 -3.47 5.89 20.18
CA LEU A 398 -4.70 5.36 19.58
C LEU A 398 -4.48 3.99 18.91
N GLN A 399 -3.37 3.79 18.23
CA GLN A 399 -3.01 2.49 17.68
C GLN A 399 -2.95 1.42 18.76
N HIS A 400 -2.33 1.73 19.90
CA HIS A 400 -2.26 0.83 21.06
C HIS A 400 -3.66 0.50 21.59
N LEU A 401 -4.48 1.52 21.89
CA LEU A 401 -5.82 1.33 22.45
C LEU A 401 -6.73 0.49 21.53
N ILE A 402 -6.68 0.72 20.23
CA ILE A 402 -7.48 0.00 19.24
C ILE A 402 -6.98 -1.43 19.09
N ARG A 403 -5.67 -1.66 18.99
CA ARG A 403 -5.06 -2.98 18.85
C ARG A 403 -5.34 -3.87 20.07
N GLU A 404 -5.15 -3.34 21.26
CA GLU A 404 -5.35 -4.06 22.53
C GLU A 404 -6.83 -4.10 22.96
N ARG A 405 -7.74 -3.50 22.18
CA ARG A 405 -9.18 -3.45 22.45
C ARG A 405 -9.49 -2.95 23.86
N VAL A 406 -8.82 -1.88 24.28
CA VAL A 406 -8.89 -1.34 25.63
C VAL A 406 -10.30 -0.87 25.98
N ASP A 407 -10.80 -1.26 27.15
CA ASP A 407 -12.09 -0.80 27.69
C ASP A 407 -12.02 0.69 28.06
N ILE A 408 -12.87 1.49 27.41
CA ILE A 408 -12.92 2.95 27.57
C ILE A 408 -14.09 3.43 28.45
N ARG A 409 -14.96 2.56 28.95
CA ARG A 409 -16.21 2.94 29.62
C ARG A 409 -15.99 3.97 30.72
N TRP A 410 -14.92 3.83 31.49
CA TRP A 410 -14.62 4.76 32.59
C TRP A 410 -14.14 6.16 32.14
N ALA A 411 -13.63 6.30 30.93
CA ALA A 411 -13.14 7.56 30.35
C ALA A 411 -14.05 8.09 29.24
N ARG A 412 -15.10 7.34 28.87
CA ARG A 412 -15.92 7.60 27.67
C ARG A 412 -16.51 9.01 27.64
N ASP A 413 -17.05 9.48 28.76
CA ASP A 413 -17.67 10.81 28.82
C ASP A 413 -16.66 11.95 28.61
N ARG A 414 -15.38 11.73 28.95
CA ARG A 414 -14.31 12.70 28.73
C ARG A 414 -13.96 12.84 27.24
N LEU A 415 -14.16 11.77 26.44
CA LEU A 415 -13.94 11.79 24.99
C LEU A 415 -14.93 12.70 24.24
N PHE A 416 -15.99 13.15 24.88
CA PHE A 416 -16.98 14.08 24.30
C PHE A 416 -16.82 15.54 24.77
N ARG A 417 -15.88 15.85 25.67
CA ARG A 417 -15.77 17.18 26.32
C ARG A 417 -14.87 18.18 25.60
N GLY A 418 -14.31 17.82 24.45
CA GLY A 418 -13.46 18.70 23.66
C GLY A 418 -11.99 18.28 23.62
N PRO A 419 -11.17 18.95 22.79
CA PRO A 419 -9.83 18.47 22.43
C PRO A 419 -8.86 18.23 23.59
N ALA A 420 -8.83 19.11 24.60
CA ALA A 420 -7.93 18.98 25.75
C ALA A 420 -8.29 17.77 26.62
N GLU A 421 -9.60 17.54 26.87
CA GLU A 421 -10.09 16.40 27.64
C GLU A 421 -9.88 15.08 26.88
N VAL A 422 -10.04 15.08 25.53
CA VAL A 422 -9.76 13.91 24.69
C VAL A 422 -8.30 13.50 24.81
N HIS A 423 -7.37 14.45 24.69
CA HIS A 423 -5.95 14.17 24.82
C HIS A 423 -5.60 13.55 26.18
N GLN A 424 -6.08 14.16 27.28
CA GLN A 424 -5.85 13.65 28.63
C GLN A 424 -6.50 12.27 28.84
N ALA A 425 -7.71 12.05 28.30
CA ALA A 425 -8.40 10.76 28.42
C ALA A 425 -7.64 9.65 27.70
N ILE A 426 -7.15 9.90 26.49
CA ILE A 426 -6.36 8.93 25.72
C ILE A 426 -5.06 8.61 26.44
N THR A 427 -4.34 9.61 26.97
CA THR A 427 -3.11 9.41 27.74
C THR A 427 -3.37 8.55 28.98
N ALA A 428 -4.39 8.88 29.76
CA ALA A 428 -4.75 8.11 30.95
C ALA A 428 -5.18 6.67 30.65
N LEU A 429 -5.85 6.43 29.51
CA LEU A 429 -6.19 5.09 29.03
C LEU A 429 -4.93 4.26 28.76
N VAL A 430 -3.92 4.84 28.09
CA VAL A 430 -2.65 4.16 27.80
C VAL A 430 -1.85 3.87 29.09
N GLU A 431 -1.73 4.84 29.99
CA GLU A 431 -1.02 4.66 31.26
C GLU A 431 -1.62 3.53 32.11
N ARG A 432 -2.95 3.45 32.13
CA ARG A 432 -3.65 2.37 32.84
C ARG A 432 -3.37 0.98 32.27
N THR A 433 -3.28 0.86 30.93
CA THR A 433 -2.96 -0.43 30.31
C THR A 433 -1.51 -0.83 30.55
N ALA A 434 -0.58 0.11 30.55
CA ALA A 434 0.82 -0.14 30.87
C ALA A 434 1.01 -0.66 32.30
N SER A 435 0.25 -0.10 33.27
CA SER A 435 0.30 -0.54 34.67
C SER A 435 -0.32 -1.92 34.92
N LEU A 436 -1.27 -2.37 34.09
CA LEU A 436 -1.90 -3.69 34.19
C LEU A 436 -1.08 -4.81 33.49
N GLY A 437 -0.21 -4.46 32.54
CA GLY A 437 0.68 -5.40 31.84
C GLY A 437 2.03 -5.64 32.54
N SER A 438 2.27 -5.00 33.70
CA SER A 438 3.52 -5.11 34.49
C SER A 438 3.39 -6.04 35.73
N VAL A 439 2.31 -6.85 35.82
CA VAL A 439 2.09 -7.83 36.91
C VAL A 439 2.24 -9.27 36.36
#